data_aaa658e76abd24a500eb7af22f0f0b27
#
_entry.id   aaa658e76abd24a500eb7af22f0f0b27
#
_cell.length_a   1.000
_cell.length_b   1.000
_cell.length_c   1.000
_cell.angle_alpha   90.00
_cell.angle_beta   90.00
_cell.angle_gamma   90.00
#
_symmetry.space_group_name_H-M   'P 1'
#
loop_
_entity.id
_entity.type
_entity.pdbx_description
1 polymer ?
#
loop_
_entity_poly.entity_id
_entity_poly.type
_entity_poly.pdbx_seq_one_letter_code
_entity_poly.pdbx_strand_id
1 'polypeptide(L)'
;MGLLDGKKALIFGVANDHSIAWGIARALHEHGATVGFSSVESLIERRVRPLAESIGSTFVEPCDVTSDAQVRAVMDKWRAAEGEIDILVHALAFAKREDLDGAFVDTSRDGFALALDVSAYSLVALVREARPLLHPGSSVLTLTYYGAEKVVANYNVMGVAKAALEASVRYLAADLGPEGVRVNAISAGPVRTLAAAGIAGFKKLYGSFAEVAPLRSNITIEDVGRTAVFLASDLSSAVTGEVVYVDGGFNVLGVPRADE
;
A
#
# COMPACT_ATOMS: atom_id res chain seq x y z
N MET A 1 -15.62 14.41 -16.82
CA MET A 1 -15.74 14.37 -15.36
C MET A 1 -15.14 13.05 -14.92
N GLY A 2 -14.05 13.09 -14.15
CA GLY A 2 -13.39 11.90 -13.64
C GLY A 2 -14.15 11.27 -12.48
N LEU A 3 -13.91 9.99 -12.19
CA LEU A 3 -14.55 9.29 -11.07
C LEU A 3 -14.22 9.90 -9.69
N LEU A 4 -13.12 10.64 -9.61
CA LEU A 4 -12.57 11.21 -8.37
C LEU A 4 -12.44 12.74 -8.43
N ASP A 5 -13.20 13.40 -9.32
CA ASP A 5 -13.18 14.86 -9.43
C ASP A 5 -13.49 15.52 -8.08
N GLY A 6 -12.59 16.40 -7.63
CA GLY A 6 -12.68 17.11 -6.37
C GLY A 6 -12.27 16.32 -5.12
N LYS A 7 -11.94 15.03 -5.26
CA LYS A 7 -11.42 14.21 -4.16
C LYS A 7 -9.95 14.54 -3.85
N LYS A 8 -9.57 14.42 -2.59
CA LYS A 8 -8.23 14.71 -2.07
C LYS A 8 -7.59 13.45 -1.50
N ALA A 9 -6.45 13.08 -2.06
CA ALA A 9 -5.73 11.85 -1.72
C ALA A 9 -4.38 12.15 -1.05
N LEU A 10 -4.15 11.61 0.14
CA LEU A 10 -2.86 11.63 0.82
C LEU A 10 -2.22 10.25 0.74
N ILE A 11 -1.02 10.17 0.14
CA ILE A 11 -0.34 8.91 -0.17
C ILE A 11 0.98 8.82 0.58
N PHE A 12 1.14 7.74 1.35
CA PHE A 12 2.39 7.39 2.02
C PHE A 12 3.11 6.26 1.30
N GLY A 13 4.43 6.43 1.08
CA GLY A 13 5.30 5.34 0.63
C GLY A 13 5.73 5.38 -0.84
N VAL A 14 5.58 6.50 -1.54
CA VAL A 14 6.22 6.67 -2.85
C VAL A 14 7.75 6.73 -2.65
N ALA A 15 8.47 5.83 -3.33
CA ALA A 15 9.93 5.75 -3.28
C ALA A 15 10.59 6.13 -4.61
N ASN A 16 9.92 5.87 -5.73
CA ASN A 16 10.32 6.22 -7.10
C ASN A 16 9.14 5.98 -8.07
N ASP A 17 9.37 6.20 -9.36
CA ASP A 17 8.42 6.02 -10.47
C ASP A 17 8.00 4.55 -10.73
N HIS A 18 8.68 3.59 -10.14
CA HIS A 18 8.34 2.16 -10.23
C HIS A 18 7.58 1.64 -8.99
N SER A 19 7.38 2.48 -7.96
CA SER A 19 6.64 2.06 -6.76
C SER A 19 5.15 1.91 -7.06
N ILE A 20 4.50 0.91 -6.46
CA ILE A 20 3.05 0.72 -6.56
C ILE A 20 2.31 1.99 -6.10
N ALA A 21 2.81 2.64 -5.05
CA ALA A 21 2.27 3.92 -4.56
C ALA A 21 2.23 4.99 -5.64
N TRP A 22 3.23 5.04 -6.53
CA TRP A 22 3.24 5.96 -7.67
C TRP A 22 2.21 5.59 -8.74
N GLY A 23 2.07 4.30 -9.05
CA GLY A 23 1.01 3.82 -9.94
C GLY A 23 -0.39 4.19 -9.43
N ILE A 24 -0.62 4.07 -8.12
CA ILE A 24 -1.86 4.51 -7.47
C ILE A 24 -2.01 6.03 -7.59
N ALA A 25 -0.98 6.81 -7.24
CA ALA A 25 -1.02 8.27 -7.31
C ALA A 25 -1.41 8.78 -8.70
N ARG A 26 -0.75 8.27 -9.74
CA ARG A 26 -1.06 8.61 -11.13
C ARG A 26 -2.50 8.29 -11.50
N ALA A 27 -2.95 7.07 -11.17
CA ALA A 27 -4.30 6.66 -11.50
C ALA A 27 -5.36 7.52 -10.79
N LEU A 28 -5.17 7.85 -9.50
CA LEU A 28 -6.08 8.75 -8.79
C LEU A 28 -6.09 10.15 -9.41
N HIS A 29 -4.91 10.70 -9.74
CA HIS A 29 -4.77 12.00 -10.41
C HIS A 29 -5.44 12.02 -11.79
N GLU A 30 -5.19 11.00 -12.64
CA GLU A 30 -5.79 10.86 -13.98
C GLU A 30 -7.33 10.79 -13.93
N HIS A 31 -7.91 10.40 -12.77
CA HIS A 31 -9.36 10.38 -12.54
C HIS A 31 -9.89 11.61 -11.78
N GLY A 32 -9.07 12.65 -11.62
CA GLY A 32 -9.48 13.97 -11.14
C GLY A 32 -9.18 14.26 -9.66
N ALA A 33 -8.51 13.35 -8.93
CA ALA A 33 -8.13 13.61 -7.54
C ALA A 33 -6.94 14.57 -7.45
N THR A 34 -6.96 15.46 -6.46
CA THR A 34 -5.78 16.16 -5.96
C THR A 34 -4.97 15.20 -5.09
N VAL A 35 -3.68 15.09 -5.35
CA VAL A 35 -2.82 14.11 -4.68
C VAL A 35 -1.71 14.80 -3.92
N GLY A 36 -1.49 14.43 -2.67
CA GLY A 36 -0.33 14.82 -1.87
C GLY A 36 0.47 13.61 -1.40
N PHE A 37 1.72 13.83 -1.03
CA PHE A 37 2.67 12.77 -0.75
C PHE A 37 3.34 12.91 0.60
N SER A 38 3.61 11.76 1.22
CA SER A 38 4.52 11.66 2.35
C SER A 38 5.44 10.45 2.20
N SER A 39 6.70 10.61 2.55
CA SER A 39 7.72 9.56 2.49
C SER A 39 8.84 9.87 3.48
N VAL A 40 9.81 8.95 3.62
CA VAL A 40 10.97 9.21 4.46
C VAL A 40 11.79 10.38 3.90
N GLU A 41 12.37 11.20 4.79
CA GLU A 41 13.12 12.42 4.47
C GLU A 41 14.14 12.23 3.34
N SER A 42 14.89 11.13 3.38
CA SER A 42 15.96 10.85 2.41
C SER A 42 15.48 10.69 0.95
N LEU A 43 14.20 10.45 0.74
CA LEU A 43 13.61 10.25 -0.59
C LEU A 43 12.92 11.52 -1.13
N ILE A 44 12.55 12.47 -0.26
CA ILE A 44 11.72 13.62 -0.60
C ILE A 44 12.30 14.38 -1.79
N GLU A 45 13.43 15.05 -1.62
CA GLU A 45 13.95 15.99 -2.63
C GLU A 45 14.38 15.31 -3.92
N ARG A 46 14.99 14.12 -3.82
CA ARG A 46 15.59 13.47 -4.99
C ARG A 46 14.62 12.63 -5.80
N ARG A 47 13.54 12.16 -5.19
CA ARG A 47 12.66 11.17 -5.82
C ARG A 47 11.19 11.57 -5.80
N VAL A 48 10.65 11.96 -4.63
CA VAL A 48 9.22 12.18 -4.48
C VAL A 48 8.80 13.52 -5.04
N ARG A 49 9.53 14.59 -4.72
CA ARG A 49 9.21 15.95 -5.18
C ARG A 49 9.15 16.07 -6.70
N PRO A 50 10.13 15.59 -7.50
CA PRO A 50 10.03 15.64 -8.96
C PRO A 50 8.81 14.89 -9.52
N LEU A 51 8.43 13.77 -8.89
CA LEU A 51 7.24 13.01 -9.28
C LEU A 51 5.96 13.79 -8.93
N ALA A 52 5.89 14.36 -7.74
CA ALA A 52 4.76 15.19 -7.32
C ALA A 52 4.56 16.38 -8.26
N GLU A 53 5.62 17.10 -8.60
CA GLU A 53 5.62 18.23 -9.53
C GLU A 53 5.14 17.82 -10.93
N SER A 54 5.48 16.61 -11.38
CA SER A 54 5.07 16.11 -12.72
C SER A 54 3.55 15.95 -12.87
N ILE A 55 2.81 15.87 -11.75
CA ILE A 55 1.34 15.82 -11.73
C ILE A 55 0.72 17.04 -11.04
N GLY A 56 1.50 18.13 -10.86
CA GLY A 56 1.02 19.38 -10.27
C GLY A 56 0.74 19.34 -8.77
N SER A 57 1.23 18.32 -8.06
CA SER A 57 1.08 18.23 -6.61
C SER A 57 2.08 19.15 -5.90
N THR A 58 1.58 19.90 -4.92
CA THR A 58 2.37 20.82 -4.10
C THR A 58 2.59 20.32 -2.67
N PHE A 59 1.82 19.33 -2.22
CA PHE A 59 1.95 18.77 -0.89
C PHE A 59 2.93 17.60 -0.89
N VAL A 60 4.12 17.81 -0.34
CA VAL A 60 5.17 16.77 -0.22
C VAL A 60 5.87 16.95 1.13
N GLU A 61 5.59 16.06 2.07
CA GLU A 61 6.06 16.16 3.46
C GLU A 61 6.83 14.92 3.90
N PRO A 62 7.95 15.08 4.62
CA PRO A 62 8.67 13.95 5.19
C PRO A 62 7.92 13.35 6.38
N CYS A 63 8.01 12.01 6.51
CA CYS A 63 7.48 11.28 7.65
C CYS A 63 8.22 9.97 7.88
N ASP A 64 8.72 9.77 9.08
CA ASP A 64 9.02 8.46 9.63
C ASP A 64 7.80 7.96 10.39
N VAL A 65 7.16 6.90 9.89
CA VAL A 65 5.92 6.36 10.44
C VAL A 65 6.09 5.63 11.77
N THR A 66 7.32 5.43 12.22
CA THR A 66 7.64 4.94 13.57
C THR A 66 7.55 6.06 14.62
N SER A 67 7.34 7.31 14.19
CA SER A 67 7.20 8.49 15.04
C SER A 67 5.79 9.05 15.01
N ASP A 68 5.00 8.81 16.04
CA ASP A 68 3.65 9.39 16.19
C ASP A 68 3.65 10.92 16.05
N ALA A 69 4.73 11.60 16.50
CA ALA A 69 4.85 13.04 16.38
C ALA A 69 5.00 13.50 14.92
N GLN A 70 5.74 12.75 14.09
CA GLN A 70 5.87 13.08 12.66
C GLN A 70 4.59 12.78 11.91
N VAL A 71 3.92 11.66 12.21
CA VAL A 71 2.61 11.32 11.62
C VAL A 71 1.61 12.45 11.90
N ARG A 72 1.50 12.88 13.15
CA ARG A 72 0.63 14.01 13.55
C ARG A 72 0.99 15.30 12.81
N ALA A 73 2.27 15.63 12.71
CA ALA A 73 2.73 16.84 12.02
C ALA A 73 2.33 16.86 10.53
N VAL A 74 2.38 15.71 9.84
CA VAL A 74 1.90 15.61 8.45
C VAL A 74 0.39 15.83 8.37
N MET A 75 -0.40 15.25 9.29
CA MET A 75 -1.87 15.42 9.30
C MET A 75 -2.25 16.89 9.61
N ASP A 76 -1.54 17.57 10.52
CA ASP A 76 -1.77 18.97 10.82
C ASP A 76 -1.44 19.89 9.63
N LYS A 77 -0.35 19.62 8.93
CA LYS A 77 0.02 20.34 7.69
C LYS A 77 -1.01 20.09 6.58
N TRP A 78 -1.45 18.82 6.41
CA TRP A 78 -2.49 18.49 5.45
C TRP A 78 -3.78 19.24 5.75
N ARG A 79 -4.24 19.22 7.00
CA ARG A 79 -5.42 19.96 7.44
C ARG A 79 -5.34 21.44 7.07
N ALA A 80 -4.18 22.07 7.27
CA ALA A 80 -3.98 23.47 6.98
C ALA A 80 -3.98 23.78 5.47
N ALA A 81 -3.43 22.89 4.65
CA ALA A 81 -3.31 23.06 3.21
C ALA A 81 -4.56 22.62 2.44
N GLU A 82 -5.11 21.46 2.78
CA GLU A 82 -6.11 20.75 1.98
C GLU A 82 -7.45 20.52 2.74
N GLY A 83 -7.44 20.51 4.07
CA GLY A 83 -8.61 20.25 4.90
C GLY A 83 -8.87 18.77 5.11
N GLU A 84 -9.98 18.24 4.60
CA GLU A 84 -10.40 16.84 4.76
C GLU A 84 -9.59 15.89 3.87
N ILE A 85 -9.65 14.59 4.19
CA ILE A 85 -9.04 13.49 3.42
C ILE A 85 -10.16 12.61 2.86
N ASP A 86 -10.31 12.58 1.54
CA ASP A 86 -11.20 11.63 0.87
C ASP A 86 -10.55 10.25 0.73
N ILE A 87 -9.24 10.21 0.44
CA ILE A 87 -8.51 8.99 0.15
C ILE A 87 -7.19 8.99 0.93
N LEU A 88 -7.01 8.01 1.81
CA LEU A 88 -5.73 7.78 2.49
C LEU A 88 -5.09 6.50 1.96
N VAL A 89 -3.88 6.58 1.43
CA VAL A 89 -3.15 5.42 0.91
C VAL A 89 -1.93 5.13 1.76
N HIS A 90 -1.93 3.96 2.39
CA HIS A 90 -0.80 3.39 3.12
C HIS A 90 -0.08 2.38 2.23
N ALA A 91 1.05 2.76 1.64
CA ALA A 91 1.85 1.91 0.78
C ALA A 91 3.26 1.69 1.37
N LEU A 92 3.29 1.30 2.63
CA LEU A 92 4.51 1.18 3.44
C LEU A 92 4.79 -0.27 3.79
N ALA A 93 6.06 -0.65 3.77
CA ALA A 93 6.55 -1.91 4.30
C ALA A 93 8.06 -1.82 4.47
N PHE A 94 8.57 -2.39 5.55
CA PHE A 94 9.99 -2.54 5.78
C PHE A 94 10.28 -3.77 6.63
N ALA A 95 11.32 -4.52 6.27
CA ALA A 95 11.98 -5.51 7.11
C ALA A 95 13.49 -5.45 6.84
N LYS A 96 14.28 -5.83 7.82
CA LYS A 96 15.71 -5.97 7.63
C LYS A 96 16.00 -7.12 6.67
N ARG A 97 17.00 -6.97 5.81
CA ARG A 97 17.33 -7.98 4.80
C ARG A 97 17.67 -9.33 5.40
N GLU A 98 18.42 -9.33 6.52
CA GLU A 98 18.79 -10.54 7.25
C GLU A 98 17.58 -11.32 7.80
N ASP A 99 16.47 -10.66 8.09
CA ASP A 99 15.23 -11.30 8.57
C ASP A 99 14.31 -11.78 7.42
N LEU A 100 14.63 -11.44 6.17
CA LEU A 100 13.98 -11.97 4.97
C LEU A 100 14.72 -13.19 4.40
N ASP A 101 16.00 -13.31 4.64
CA ASP A 101 16.86 -14.37 4.12
C ASP A 101 16.93 -15.55 5.12
N GLY A 102 17.16 -16.75 4.62
CA GLY A 102 17.31 -17.94 5.48
C GLY A 102 16.02 -18.49 6.04
N ALA A 103 16.09 -19.13 7.20
CA ALA A 103 14.92 -19.77 7.83
C ALA A 103 14.15 -18.76 8.70
N PHE A 104 12.81 -18.79 8.61
CA PHE A 104 11.94 -17.90 9.40
C PHE A 104 12.19 -18.01 10.92
N VAL A 105 12.53 -19.20 11.42
CA VAL A 105 12.78 -19.44 12.85
C VAL A 105 13.97 -18.62 13.39
N ASP A 106 14.86 -18.19 12.52
CA ASP A 106 16.04 -17.38 12.88
C ASP A 106 15.75 -15.86 12.90
N THR A 107 14.51 -15.44 12.62
CA THR A 107 14.12 -14.03 12.65
C THR A 107 14.46 -13.40 14.00
N SER A 108 15.19 -12.29 13.96
CA SER A 108 15.57 -11.58 15.19
C SER A 108 14.37 -10.92 15.88
N ARG A 109 14.40 -10.82 17.21
CA ARG A 109 13.33 -10.16 17.99
C ARG A 109 13.15 -8.70 17.53
N ASP A 110 14.24 -7.97 17.35
CA ASP A 110 14.19 -6.56 16.95
C ASP A 110 13.72 -6.40 15.50
N GLY A 111 14.14 -7.31 14.59
CA GLY A 111 13.66 -7.31 13.21
C GLY A 111 12.20 -7.67 13.10
N PHE A 112 11.72 -8.64 13.91
CA PHE A 112 10.30 -8.96 14.01
C PHE A 112 9.48 -7.76 14.48
N ALA A 113 9.89 -7.10 15.57
CA ALA A 113 9.22 -5.92 16.09
C ALA A 113 9.19 -4.77 15.06
N LEU A 114 10.33 -4.48 14.42
CA LEU A 114 10.44 -3.44 13.39
C LEU A 114 9.57 -3.73 12.17
N ALA A 115 9.53 -4.97 11.70
CA ALA A 115 8.71 -5.35 10.54
C ALA A 115 7.22 -5.16 10.83
N LEU A 116 6.75 -5.52 12.02
CA LEU A 116 5.35 -5.31 12.43
C LEU A 116 5.04 -3.83 12.64
N ASP A 117 5.94 -3.07 13.27
CA ASP A 117 5.75 -1.65 13.51
C ASP A 117 5.57 -0.88 12.19
N VAL A 118 6.54 -1.01 11.27
CA VAL A 118 6.51 -0.28 10.00
C VAL A 118 5.50 -0.82 9.00
N SER A 119 5.24 -2.14 8.97
CA SER A 119 4.45 -2.75 7.89
C SER A 119 3.01 -3.10 8.28
N ALA A 120 2.67 -3.01 9.57
CA ALA A 120 1.31 -3.28 10.05
C ALA A 120 0.80 -2.17 10.98
N TYR A 121 1.48 -1.87 12.09
CA TYR A 121 1.02 -0.89 13.06
C TYR A 121 0.96 0.53 12.48
N SER A 122 1.85 0.88 11.57
CA SER A 122 1.86 2.18 10.92
C SER A 122 0.53 2.52 10.22
N LEU A 123 -0.22 1.52 9.69
CA LEU A 123 -1.58 1.75 9.18
C LEU A 123 -2.51 2.26 10.30
N VAL A 124 -2.46 1.61 11.46
CA VAL A 124 -3.28 2.00 12.62
C VAL A 124 -2.91 3.40 13.10
N ALA A 125 -1.60 3.70 13.19
CA ALA A 125 -1.09 5.01 13.59
C ALA A 125 -1.53 6.11 12.61
N LEU A 126 -1.40 5.88 11.29
CA LEU A 126 -1.84 6.83 10.27
C LEU A 126 -3.35 7.08 10.33
N VAL A 127 -4.15 6.02 10.44
CA VAL A 127 -5.62 6.12 10.52
C VAL A 127 -6.04 6.86 11.80
N ARG A 128 -5.42 6.57 12.94
CA ARG A 128 -5.69 7.27 14.21
C ARG A 128 -5.51 8.78 14.08
N GLU A 129 -4.41 9.23 13.51
CA GLU A 129 -4.12 10.66 13.35
C GLU A 129 -4.93 11.29 12.19
N ALA A 130 -5.28 10.51 11.16
CA ALA A 130 -6.12 10.97 10.06
C ALA A 130 -7.62 11.03 10.40
N ARG A 131 -8.10 10.25 11.39
CA ARG A 131 -9.53 10.11 11.71
C ARG A 131 -10.29 11.44 11.84
N PRO A 132 -9.73 12.50 12.47
CA PRO A 132 -10.42 13.80 12.54
C PRO A 132 -10.54 14.53 11.19
N LEU A 133 -9.89 14.03 10.13
CA LEU A 133 -9.91 14.57 8.76
C LEU A 133 -10.72 13.69 7.81
N LEU A 134 -11.06 12.47 8.22
CA LEU A 134 -11.91 11.56 7.46
C LEU A 134 -13.39 11.95 7.65
N HIS A 135 -14.18 11.67 6.64
CA HIS A 135 -15.62 11.99 6.62
C HIS A 135 -16.41 10.85 5.93
N PRO A 136 -17.75 10.84 6.01
CA PRO A 136 -18.55 9.84 5.31
C PRO A 136 -18.24 9.83 3.81
N GLY A 137 -17.88 8.65 3.29
CA GLY A 137 -17.41 8.46 1.91
C GLY A 137 -15.89 8.39 1.75
N SER A 138 -15.10 8.71 2.78
CA SER A 138 -13.64 8.53 2.74
C SER A 138 -13.25 7.06 2.57
N SER A 139 -12.13 6.83 1.89
CA SER A 139 -11.56 5.50 1.61
C SER A 139 -10.12 5.40 2.09
N VAL A 140 -9.84 4.42 2.93
CA VAL A 140 -8.47 4.07 3.37
C VAL A 140 -8.03 2.81 2.62
N LEU A 141 -6.89 2.88 1.97
CA LEU A 141 -6.33 1.80 1.17
C LEU A 141 -4.95 1.40 1.70
N THR A 142 -4.69 0.09 1.77
CA THR A 142 -3.34 -0.41 2.04
C THR A 142 -2.91 -1.46 1.04
N LEU A 143 -1.62 -1.78 1.02
CA LEU A 143 -1.02 -2.77 0.13
C LEU A 143 -0.58 -4.00 0.91
N THR A 144 -1.08 -5.15 0.51
CA THR A 144 -0.67 -6.46 1.03
C THR A 144 -0.12 -7.36 -0.08
N TYR A 145 0.20 -8.58 0.28
CA TYR A 145 0.73 -9.58 -0.63
C TYR A 145 0.28 -10.98 -0.19
N TYR A 146 0.09 -11.88 -1.14
CA TYR A 146 -0.34 -13.27 -0.93
C TYR A 146 0.49 -14.04 0.12
N GLY A 147 1.71 -13.58 0.39
CA GLY A 147 2.52 -14.07 1.51
C GLY A 147 1.91 -13.87 2.90
N ALA A 148 0.83 -13.10 3.06
CA ALA A 148 0.02 -13.02 4.27
C ALA A 148 -0.76 -14.31 4.56
N GLU A 149 -1.15 -15.03 3.51
CA GLU A 149 -1.95 -16.27 3.60
C GLU A 149 -1.14 -17.53 3.36
N LYS A 150 -0.16 -17.47 2.47
CA LYS A 150 0.64 -18.61 2.04
C LYS A 150 2.12 -18.36 2.26
N VAL A 151 2.85 -19.42 2.54
CA VAL A 151 4.30 -19.32 2.67
C VAL A 151 4.93 -19.02 1.30
N VAL A 152 5.62 -17.88 1.24
CA VAL A 152 6.43 -17.49 0.09
C VAL A 152 7.90 -17.47 0.53
N ALA A 153 8.75 -18.19 -0.20
CA ALA A 153 10.18 -18.28 0.12
C ALA A 153 10.82 -16.87 0.14
N ASN A 154 11.68 -16.62 1.13
CA ASN A 154 12.38 -15.35 1.35
C ASN A 154 11.46 -14.14 1.61
N TYR A 155 10.21 -14.40 2.03
CA TYR A 155 9.30 -13.36 2.49
C TYR A 155 9.18 -13.32 4.02
N ASN A 156 9.38 -14.45 4.67
CA ASN A 156 9.58 -14.66 6.11
C ASN A 156 8.74 -13.72 7.01
N VAL A 157 9.40 -12.89 7.83
CA VAL A 157 8.73 -11.98 8.78
C VAL A 157 7.76 -11.01 8.10
N MET A 158 8.00 -10.65 6.83
CA MET A 158 7.09 -9.79 6.10
C MET A 158 5.74 -10.46 5.85
N GLY A 159 5.69 -11.79 5.65
CA GLY A 159 4.44 -12.54 5.56
C GLY A 159 3.60 -12.39 6.82
N VAL A 160 4.24 -12.54 7.99
CA VAL A 160 3.57 -12.33 9.30
C VAL A 160 3.10 -10.89 9.46
N ALA A 161 3.91 -9.91 9.07
CA ALA A 161 3.53 -8.50 9.13
C ALA A 161 2.34 -8.19 8.21
N LYS A 162 2.30 -8.78 6.99
CA LYS A 162 1.16 -8.62 6.07
C LYS A 162 -0.11 -9.31 6.57
N ALA A 163 -0.01 -10.46 7.24
CA ALA A 163 -1.16 -11.08 7.91
C ALA A 163 -1.72 -10.20 9.03
N ALA A 164 -0.85 -9.58 9.84
CA ALA A 164 -1.26 -8.61 10.85
C ALA A 164 -1.89 -7.35 10.23
N LEU A 165 -1.35 -6.87 9.10
CA LEU A 165 -1.92 -5.74 8.34
C LEU A 165 -3.34 -6.05 7.84
N GLU A 166 -3.57 -7.24 7.25
CA GLU A 166 -4.91 -7.65 6.78
C GLU A 166 -5.91 -7.82 7.93
N ALA A 167 -5.46 -8.31 9.08
CA ALA A 167 -6.28 -8.32 10.28
C ALA A 167 -6.64 -6.88 10.70
N SER A 168 -5.67 -5.95 10.70
CA SER A 168 -5.89 -4.55 11.05
C SER A 168 -6.89 -3.86 10.11
N VAL A 169 -6.88 -4.19 8.81
CA VAL A 169 -7.89 -3.69 7.84
C VAL A 169 -9.31 -4.04 8.29
N ARG A 170 -9.55 -5.30 8.72
CA ARG A 170 -10.87 -5.74 9.16
C ARG A 170 -11.33 -5.02 10.44
N TYR A 171 -10.44 -4.86 11.42
CA TYR A 171 -10.76 -4.13 12.66
C TYR A 171 -11.01 -2.64 12.38
N LEU A 172 -10.17 -1.99 11.59
CA LEU A 172 -10.37 -0.59 11.21
C LEU A 172 -11.65 -0.38 10.40
N ALA A 173 -12.01 -1.32 9.52
CA ALA A 173 -13.27 -1.27 8.77
C ALA A 173 -14.49 -1.37 9.70
N ALA A 174 -14.43 -2.22 10.73
CA ALA A 174 -15.49 -2.34 11.74
C ALA A 174 -15.61 -1.08 12.60
N ASP A 175 -14.48 -0.49 13.00
CA ASP A 175 -14.45 0.71 13.85
C ASP A 175 -14.93 1.98 13.11
N LEU A 176 -14.53 2.13 11.84
CA LEU A 176 -14.79 3.33 11.05
C LEU A 176 -16.04 3.23 10.16
N GLY A 177 -16.55 2.03 9.94
CA GLY A 177 -17.77 1.80 9.16
C GLY A 177 -18.99 2.62 9.63
N PRO A 178 -19.26 2.71 10.95
CA PRO A 178 -20.33 3.59 11.47
C PRO A 178 -20.14 5.07 11.17
N GLU A 179 -18.91 5.52 10.88
CA GLU A 179 -18.57 6.87 10.45
C GLU A 179 -18.66 7.06 8.92
N GLY A 180 -19.03 6.00 8.19
CA GLY A 180 -19.13 6.03 6.72
C GLY A 180 -17.78 5.93 6.01
N VAL A 181 -16.71 5.53 6.72
CA VAL A 181 -15.36 5.39 6.16
C VAL A 181 -15.09 3.93 5.80
N ARG A 182 -14.56 3.67 4.61
CA ARG A 182 -14.21 2.33 4.14
C ARG A 182 -12.72 2.08 4.28
N VAL A 183 -12.33 0.86 4.63
CA VAL A 183 -10.92 0.45 4.78
C VAL A 183 -10.73 -0.87 4.04
N ASN A 184 -9.85 -0.88 3.02
CA ASN A 184 -9.60 -2.07 2.21
C ASN A 184 -8.10 -2.25 1.92
N ALA A 185 -7.72 -3.47 1.58
CA ALA A 185 -6.38 -3.82 1.13
C ALA A 185 -6.38 -4.26 -0.34
N ILE A 186 -5.29 -3.97 -1.05
CA ILE A 186 -5.01 -4.52 -2.37
C ILE A 186 -3.84 -5.51 -2.23
N SER A 187 -4.10 -6.77 -2.53
CA SER A 187 -3.07 -7.82 -2.60
C SER A 187 -2.51 -7.86 -4.03
N ALA A 188 -1.38 -7.22 -4.22
CA ALA A 188 -0.75 -7.12 -5.52
C ALA A 188 0.16 -8.33 -5.78
N GLY A 189 0.12 -8.91 -6.98
CA GLY A 189 1.10 -9.88 -7.43
C GLY A 189 2.52 -9.26 -7.51
N PRO A 190 3.54 -10.04 -7.91
CA PRO A 190 4.91 -9.52 -8.00
C PRO A 190 5.02 -8.38 -9.01
N VAL A 191 5.48 -7.20 -8.54
CA VAL A 191 5.80 -6.03 -9.37
C VAL A 191 7.26 -5.66 -9.17
N ARG A 192 7.94 -5.24 -10.23
CA ARG A 192 9.34 -4.79 -10.18
C ARG A 192 9.44 -3.44 -9.49
N THR A 193 9.58 -3.45 -8.18
CA THR A 193 9.75 -2.25 -7.34
C THR A 193 11.11 -2.24 -6.66
N LEU A 194 11.48 -1.10 -6.06
CA LEU A 194 12.69 -1.00 -5.25
C LEU A 194 12.63 -1.97 -4.04
N ALA A 195 11.49 -2.09 -3.40
CA ALA A 195 11.28 -3.01 -2.28
C ALA A 195 11.43 -4.47 -2.71
N ALA A 196 10.86 -4.85 -3.86
CA ALA A 196 10.96 -6.20 -4.41
C ALA A 196 12.39 -6.60 -4.76
N ALA A 197 13.24 -5.64 -5.16
CA ALA A 197 14.67 -5.89 -5.43
C ALA A 197 15.46 -6.34 -4.20
N GLY A 198 14.97 -6.07 -2.99
CA GLY A 198 15.55 -6.53 -1.72
C GLY A 198 15.24 -7.99 -1.38
N ILE A 199 14.31 -8.64 -2.08
CA ILE A 199 13.88 -10.02 -1.81
C ILE A 199 14.76 -11.00 -2.61
N ALA A 200 15.45 -11.91 -1.91
CA ALA A 200 16.26 -12.93 -2.57
C ALA A 200 15.39 -13.83 -3.46
N GLY A 201 15.85 -14.09 -4.70
CA GLY A 201 15.09 -14.90 -5.65
C GLY A 201 13.91 -14.20 -6.35
N PHE A 202 13.65 -12.91 -6.11
CA PHE A 202 12.54 -12.17 -6.72
C PHE A 202 12.51 -12.27 -8.25
N LYS A 203 13.67 -12.19 -8.91
CA LYS A 203 13.74 -12.28 -10.38
C LYS A 203 13.19 -13.61 -10.92
N LYS A 204 13.46 -14.70 -10.21
CA LYS A 204 12.92 -16.05 -10.57
C LYS A 204 11.42 -16.11 -10.29
N LEU A 205 10.98 -15.63 -9.12
CA LEU A 205 9.56 -15.55 -8.77
C LEU A 205 8.78 -14.74 -9.81
N TYR A 206 9.26 -13.56 -10.19
CA TYR A 206 8.64 -12.69 -11.18
C TYR A 206 8.57 -13.34 -12.56
N GLY A 207 9.61 -14.09 -12.98
CA GLY A 207 9.63 -14.81 -14.25
C GLY A 207 8.61 -15.95 -14.28
N SER A 208 8.61 -16.80 -13.26
CA SER A 208 7.68 -17.94 -13.19
C SER A 208 6.22 -17.51 -12.94
N PHE A 209 5.97 -16.33 -12.40
CA PHE A 209 4.61 -15.88 -12.11
C PHE A 209 3.75 -15.78 -13.37
N ALA A 210 4.27 -15.17 -14.45
CA ALA A 210 3.56 -15.08 -15.72
C ALA A 210 3.32 -16.45 -16.40
N GLU A 211 4.14 -17.45 -16.07
CA GLU A 211 3.99 -18.81 -16.62
C GLU A 211 2.82 -19.56 -15.97
N VAL A 212 2.53 -19.26 -14.68
CA VAL A 212 1.53 -20.02 -13.89
C VAL A 212 0.24 -19.24 -13.63
N ALA A 213 0.28 -17.91 -13.55
CA ALA A 213 -0.92 -17.12 -13.30
C ALA A 213 -1.99 -17.37 -14.40
N PRO A 214 -3.28 -17.47 -14.05
CA PRO A 214 -4.36 -17.67 -15.00
C PRO A 214 -4.35 -16.72 -16.21
N LEU A 215 -4.05 -15.43 -15.98
CA LEU A 215 -3.94 -14.45 -17.08
C LEU A 215 -2.62 -14.51 -17.86
N ARG A 216 -1.70 -15.42 -17.50
CA ARG A 216 -0.41 -15.63 -18.18
C ARG A 216 0.41 -14.35 -18.39
N SER A 217 0.30 -13.40 -17.45
CA SER A 217 1.00 -12.13 -17.50
C SER A 217 1.38 -11.66 -16.10
N ASN A 218 2.49 -10.93 -16.02
CA ASN A 218 2.78 -10.16 -14.82
C ASN A 218 1.86 -8.94 -14.74
N ILE A 219 1.53 -8.55 -13.52
CA ILE A 219 0.79 -7.31 -13.28
C ILE A 219 1.73 -6.09 -13.31
N THR A 220 1.16 -4.93 -13.48
CA THR A 220 1.84 -3.64 -13.50
C THR A 220 1.37 -2.74 -12.35
N ILE A 221 2.09 -1.63 -12.10
CA ILE A 221 1.66 -0.62 -11.13
C ILE A 221 0.34 0.05 -11.56
N GLU A 222 0.09 0.11 -12.86
CA GLU A 222 -1.14 0.64 -13.45
C GLU A 222 -2.35 -0.26 -13.16
N ASP A 223 -2.18 -1.58 -13.15
CA ASP A 223 -3.25 -2.53 -12.78
C ASP A 223 -3.69 -2.31 -11.33
N VAL A 224 -2.72 -2.13 -10.42
CA VAL A 224 -2.98 -1.80 -9.03
C VAL A 224 -3.63 -0.42 -8.89
N GLY A 225 -3.14 0.55 -9.67
CA GLY A 225 -3.69 1.91 -9.73
C GLY A 225 -5.18 1.93 -10.11
N ARG A 226 -5.56 1.17 -11.16
CA ARG A 226 -6.98 1.05 -11.58
C ARG A 226 -7.88 0.45 -10.48
N THR A 227 -7.38 -0.55 -9.78
CA THR A 227 -8.10 -1.12 -8.63
C THR A 227 -8.22 -0.13 -7.48
N ALA A 228 -7.18 0.67 -7.23
CA ALA A 228 -7.23 1.73 -6.24
C ALA A 228 -8.29 2.81 -6.59
N VAL A 229 -8.42 3.18 -7.87
CA VAL A 229 -9.49 4.09 -8.33
C VAL A 229 -10.87 3.51 -8.04
N PHE A 230 -11.11 2.22 -8.33
CA PHE A 230 -12.37 1.54 -7.97
C PHE A 230 -12.63 1.62 -6.46
N LEU A 231 -11.67 1.24 -5.63
CA LEU A 231 -11.83 1.22 -4.18
C LEU A 231 -11.93 2.63 -3.56
N ALA A 232 -11.37 3.65 -4.21
CA ALA A 232 -11.46 5.04 -3.78
C ALA A 232 -12.77 5.74 -4.21
N SER A 233 -13.44 5.20 -5.22
CA SER A 233 -14.65 5.78 -5.79
C SER A 233 -15.95 5.25 -5.15
N ASP A 234 -17.07 5.90 -5.48
CA ASP A 234 -18.40 5.47 -5.05
C ASP A 234 -18.84 4.13 -5.67
N LEU A 235 -18.12 3.64 -6.71
CA LEU A 235 -18.34 2.32 -7.30
C LEU A 235 -18.14 1.18 -6.28
N SER A 236 -17.38 1.42 -5.23
CA SER A 236 -17.12 0.47 -4.13
C SER A 236 -17.78 0.88 -2.80
N SER A 237 -18.88 1.64 -2.83
CA SER A 237 -19.54 2.20 -1.64
C SER A 237 -19.98 1.15 -0.61
N ALA A 238 -20.19 -0.10 -1.02
CA ALA A 238 -20.53 -1.22 -0.13
C ALA A 238 -19.36 -2.20 0.11
N VAL A 239 -18.11 -1.80 -0.23
CA VAL A 239 -16.90 -2.65 -0.07
C VAL A 239 -16.03 -2.09 1.04
N THR A 240 -15.94 -2.79 2.16
CA THR A 240 -15.05 -2.46 3.29
C THR A 240 -14.59 -3.71 4.02
N GLY A 241 -13.38 -3.70 4.58
CA GLY A 241 -12.79 -4.84 5.28
C GLY A 241 -12.21 -5.91 4.36
N GLU A 242 -12.15 -5.66 3.05
CA GLU A 242 -11.81 -6.64 2.03
C GLU A 242 -10.33 -6.58 1.63
N VAL A 243 -9.84 -7.74 1.17
CA VAL A 243 -8.56 -7.89 0.47
C VAL A 243 -8.86 -8.19 -0.98
N VAL A 244 -8.60 -7.22 -1.87
CA VAL A 244 -8.84 -7.36 -3.31
C VAL A 244 -7.55 -7.80 -4.01
N TYR A 245 -7.59 -8.93 -4.67
CA TYR A 245 -6.44 -9.49 -5.38
C TYR A 245 -6.26 -8.85 -6.76
N VAL A 246 -5.05 -8.36 -7.01
CA VAL A 246 -4.57 -7.89 -8.32
C VAL A 246 -3.31 -8.68 -8.63
N ASP A 247 -3.48 -9.92 -9.07
CA ASP A 247 -2.40 -10.89 -9.21
C ASP A 247 -2.57 -11.82 -10.41
N GLY A 248 -3.34 -11.40 -11.41
CA GLY A 248 -3.60 -12.21 -12.59
C GLY A 248 -4.33 -13.54 -12.31
N GLY A 249 -4.97 -13.66 -11.12
CA GLY A 249 -5.67 -14.85 -10.66
C GLY A 249 -4.75 -15.87 -9.98
N PHE A 250 -3.51 -15.54 -9.66
CA PHE A 250 -2.57 -16.46 -9.02
C PHE A 250 -3.11 -17.03 -7.70
N ASN A 251 -3.78 -16.23 -6.88
CA ASN A 251 -4.30 -16.64 -5.57
C ASN A 251 -5.32 -17.79 -5.62
N VAL A 252 -6.02 -17.98 -6.75
CA VAL A 252 -7.05 -19.05 -6.87
C VAL A 252 -6.45 -20.43 -7.15
N LEU A 253 -5.14 -20.50 -7.42
CA LEU A 253 -4.47 -21.74 -7.75
C LEU A 253 -4.10 -22.53 -6.49
N GLY A 254 -4.62 -23.77 -6.37
CA GLY A 254 -4.17 -24.70 -5.34
C GLY A 254 -2.80 -25.29 -5.68
N VAL A 255 -2.62 -25.71 -6.91
CA VAL A 255 -1.34 -26.24 -7.45
C VAL A 255 -1.15 -25.65 -8.84
N PRO A 256 0.02 -25.05 -9.13
CA PRO A 256 0.34 -24.63 -10.50
C PRO A 256 0.26 -25.84 -11.45
N ARG A 257 -0.29 -25.65 -12.64
CA ARG A 257 -0.21 -26.70 -13.67
C ARG A 257 1.26 -26.89 -14.03
N ALA A 258 1.75 -28.12 -13.94
CA ALA A 258 2.99 -28.49 -14.61
C ALA A 258 2.75 -28.30 -16.12
N ASP A 259 3.63 -27.56 -16.78
CA ASP A 259 3.59 -27.51 -18.24
C ASP A 259 3.78 -28.91 -18.80
N GLU A 260 2.89 -29.31 -19.69
CA GLU A 260 3.01 -30.54 -20.50
C GLU A 260 4.13 -30.41 -21.51
#